data_4cb73322739b8c2b31beafa4136d521f
#
_entry.id   4cb73322739b8c2b31beafa4136d521f
#
_cell.length_a   1.000
_cell.length_b   1.000
_cell.length_c   1.000
_cell.angle_alpha   90.00
_cell.angle_beta   90.00
_cell.angle_gamma   90.00
#
_symmetry.space_group_name_H-M   'P 1'
#
loop_
_entity.id
_entity.type
_entity.pdbx_description
1 polymer ?
#
loop_
_entity_poly.entity_id
_entity_poly.type
_entity_poly.pdbx_seq_one_letter_code
_entity_poly.pdbx_strand_id
1 'polypeptide(L)' 'MRIIGIDPGLARVGYGIIEVKNEEKILLDCGVIETNKEEKEEYRLYEIFKDLNELINNWNPNVAAVSYTHLTLPTIYSV' A
#
# COMPACT_ATOMS: atom_id res chain seq x y z
N MET A 1 11.56 12.15 -2.94
CA MET A 1 10.51 11.36 -3.60
C MET A 1 9.86 10.43 -2.59
N ARG A 2 8.57 10.45 -2.54
CA ARG A 2 7.81 9.64 -1.59
C ARG A 2 7.19 8.44 -2.28
N ILE A 3 7.37 7.26 -1.69
CA ILE A 3 6.93 6.00 -2.29
C ILE A 3 6.03 5.27 -1.30
N ILE A 4 4.86 4.79 -1.76
CA ILE A 4 4.05 3.85 -1.01
C ILE A 4 4.29 2.46 -1.57
N GLY A 5 4.67 1.52 -0.70
CA GLY A 5 4.80 0.10 -1.04
C GLY A 5 3.59 -0.66 -0.55
N ILE A 6 3.05 -1.53 -1.38
CA ILE A 6 1.83 -2.29 -1.08
C ILE A 6 2.07 -3.76 -1.33
N ASP A 7 1.79 -4.58 -0.32
CA ASP A 7 1.77 -6.03 -0.44
C ASP A 7 0.31 -6.49 -0.34
N PRO A 8 -0.34 -6.74 -1.48
CA PRO A 8 -1.78 -6.96 -1.50
C PRO A 8 -2.18 -8.36 -1.06
N GLY A 9 -3.32 -8.43 -0.39
CA GLY A 9 -3.99 -9.65 -0.02
C GLY A 9 -5.41 -9.28 0.39
N LEU A 10 -6.38 -10.17 0.18
CA LEU A 10 -7.76 -9.86 0.50
C LEU A 10 -7.99 -9.78 2.01
N ALA A 11 -7.35 -10.64 2.78
CA ALA A 11 -7.48 -10.64 4.22
C ALA A 11 -6.61 -9.57 4.88
N ARG A 12 -5.44 -9.31 4.32
CA ARG A 12 -4.45 -8.41 4.88
C ARG A 12 -3.67 -7.73 3.77
N VAL A 13 -3.57 -6.43 3.85
CA VAL A 13 -2.76 -5.64 2.91
C VAL A 13 -1.68 -4.94 3.72
N GLY A 14 -0.43 -5.32 3.48
CA GLY A 14 0.70 -4.63 4.09
C GLY A 14 1.04 -3.36 3.33
N TYR A 15 1.48 -2.33 4.02
CA TYR A 15 1.92 -1.11 3.36
C TYR A 15 3.10 -0.48 4.10
N GLY A 16 3.87 0.28 3.35
CA GLY A 16 4.94 1.10 3.90
C GLY A 16 5.06 2.38 3.10
N ILE A 17 5.40 3.45 3.78
CA ILE A 17 5.61 4.74 3.13
C ILE A 17 7.04 5.18 3.44
N ILE A 18 7.80 5.41 2.38
CA ILE A 18 9.19 5.85 2.51
C ILE A 18 9.43 7.16 1.77
N GLU A 19 10.35 7.94 2.31
CA GLU A 19 10.87 9.12 1.65
C GLU A 19 12.29 8.82 1.18
N VAL A 20 12.56 9.06 -0.09
CA VAL A 20 13.92 8.96 -0.64
C VAL A 20 14.41 10.37 -0.94
N LYS A 21 15.47 10.77 -0.28
CA LYS A 21 16.04 12.10 -0.42
C LYS A 21 17.55 12.03 -0.25
N ASN A 22 18.30 12.51 -1.25
CA ASN A 22 19.75 12.51 -1.22
C ASN A 22 20.35 11.13 -0.92
N GLU A 23 19.80 10.09 -1.57
CA GLU A 23 20.17 8.68 -1.40
C GLU A 23 19.83 8.09 -0.02
N GLU A 24 19.23 8.87 0.86
CA GLU A 24 18.72 8.37 2.13
C GLU A 24 17.29 7.87 1.97
N LYS A 25 16.98 6.80 2.69
CA LYS A 25 15.65 6.21 2.71
C LYS A 25 15.12 6.26 4.14
N ILE A 26 14.03 6.98 4.32
CA ILE A 26 13.42 7.18 5.63
C ILE A 26 12.04 6.55 5.64
N LEU A 27 11.80 5.64 6.58
CA LEU A 27 10.48 5.06 6.78
C LEU A 27 9.59 6.09 7.48
N LEU A 28 8.52 6.50 6.82
CA LEU A 28 7.57 7.47 7.39
C LEU A 28 6.42 6.79 8.11
N ASP A 29 5.94 5.67 7.57
CA ASP A 29 4.82 4.93 8.15
C ASP A 29 4.81 3.51 7.61
N CYS A 30 4.26 2.57 8.38
CA CYS A 30 4.02 1.21 7.90
C CYS A 30 2.89 0.60 8.72
N GLY A 31 2.23 -0.37 8.14
CA GLY A 31 1.14 -1.03 8.84
C GLY A 31 0.47 -2.10 7.99
N VAL A 32 -0.65 -2.55 8.48
CA VAL A 32 -1.46 -3.59 7.85
C VAL A 32 -2.91 -3.14 7.86
N ILE A 33 -3.56 -3.25 6.70
CA ILE A 33 -5.00 -3.09 6.59
C ILE A 33 -5.61 -4.46 6.66
N GLU A 34 -6.42 -4.72 7.69
CA GLU A 34 -7.10 -6.00 7.85
C GLU A 34 -8.58 -5.84 7.54
N THR A 35 -9.15 -6.85 6.89
CA THR A 35 -10.58 -6.90 6.61
C THR A 35 -11.21 -8.08 7.34
N ASN A 36 -12.52 -7.98 7.64
CA ASN A 36 -13.26 -9.01 8.31
C ASN A 36 -13.54 -10.18 7.36
N LYS A 37 -13.06 -11.37 7.70
CA LYS A 37 -13.24 -12.58 6.89
C LYS A 37 -14.71 -12.99 6.70
N GLU A 38 -15.57 -12.57 7.59
CA GLU A 38 -17.00 -12.89 7.53
C GLU A 38 -17.78 -11.96 6.60
N GLU A 39 -17.17 -10.84 6.21
CA GLU A 39 -17.78 -9.91 5.28
C GLU A 39 -17.67 -10.42 3.84
N LYS A 40 -18.59 -9.96 2.99
CA LYS A 40 -18.55 -10.27 1.57
C LYS A 40 -17.32 -9.66 0.93
N GLU A 41 -16.83 -10.31 -0.11
CA GLU A 41 -15.61 -9.90 -0.81
C GLU A 41 -15.69 -8.46 -1.32
N GLU A 42 -16.84 -8.02 -1.83
CA GLU A 42 -17.04 -6.66 -2.30
C GLU A 42 -16.83 -5.63 -1.19
N TYR A 43 -17.32 -5.91 0.01
CA TYR A 43 -17.14 -5.01 1.15
C TYR A 43 -15.69 -4.98 1.63
N ARG A 44 -15.03 -6.12 1.56
CA ARG A 44 -13.60 -6.21 1.92
C ARG A 44 -12.74 -5.39 0.96
N LEU A 45 -13.01 -5.48 -0.33
CA LEU A 45 -12.33 -4.68 -1.34
C LEU A 45 -12.60 -3.19 -1.15
N TYR A 46 -13.83 -2.83 -0.81
CA TYR A 46 -14.17 -1.43 -0.53
C TYR A 46 -13.40 -0.87 0.65
N GLU A 47 -13.29 -1.64 1.73
CA GLU A 47 -12.54 -1.22 2.92
C GLU A 47 -11.04 -1.02 2.60
N ILE A 48 -10.46 -1.93 1.83
CA ILE A 48 -9.07 -1.80 1.40
C ILE A 48 -8.89 -0.53 0.56
N PHE A 49 -9.78 -0.32 -0.40
CA PHE A 49 -9.74 0.87 -1.26
C PHE A 49 -9.83 2.15 -0.44
N LYS A 50 -10.76 2.19 0.49
CA LYS A 50 -10.98 3.35 1.36
C LYS A 50 -9.74 3.67 2.18
N ASP A 51 -9.16 2.67 2.82
CA ASP A 51 -8.01 2.85 3.69
C ASP A 51 -6.75 3.24 2.89
N LEU A 52 -6.53 2.61 1.73
CA LEU A 52 -5.42 2.99 0.85
C LEU A 52 -5.58 4.42 0.33
N ASN A 53 -6.80 4.80 0.01
CA ASN A 53 -7.09 6.15 -0.48
C ASN A 53 -6.79 7.20 0.59
N GLU A 54 -7.11 6.91 1.84
CA GLU A 54 -6.77 7.79 2.97
C GLU A 54 -5.26 7.94 3.14
N LEU A 55 -4.52 6.83 3.03
CA LEU A 55 -3.07 6.85 3.11
C LEU A 55 -2.45 7.68 1.98
N ILE A 56 -2.95 7.52 0.77
CA ILE A 56 -2.49 8.29 -0.39
C ILE A 56 -2.77 9.78 -0.20
N ASN A 57 -3.94 10.12 0.30
CA ASN A 57 -4.30 11.51 0.55
C ASN A 57 -3.48 12.14 1.67
N ASN A 58 -3.16 11.37 2.71
CA ASN A 58 -2.39 11.88 3.85
C ASN A 58 -0.91 12.05 3.53
N TRP A 59 -0.34 11.15 2.76
CA TRP A 59 1.10 11.14 2.52
C TRP A 59 1.52 11.68 1.16
N ASN A 60 0.60 11.77 0.20
CA ASN A 60 0.85 12.26 -1.16
C ASN A 60 2.07 11.59 -1.82
N PRO A 61 2.11 10.25 -1.92
CA PRO A 61 3.25 9.60 -2.55
C PRO A 61 3.32 9.92 -4.04
N ASN A 62 4.53 9.95 -4.59
CA ASN A 62 4.76 10.15 -6.02
C ASN A 62 4.61 8.87 -6.81
N VAL A 63 4.90 7.73 -6.17
CA VAL A 63 4.97 6.43 -6.83
C VAL A 63 4.38 5.37 -5.90
N ALA A 64 3.69 4.40 -6.48
CA ALA A 64 3.23 3.22 -5.78
C ALA A 64 3.98 1.99 -6.31
N ALA A 65 4.59 1.22 -5.42
CA ALA A 65 5.22 -0.04 -5.74
C ALA A 65 4.35 -1.16 -5.17
N VAL A 66 3.90 -2.08 -6.03
CA VAL A 66 3.02 -3.17 -5.64
C VAL A 66 3.72 -4.49 -5.88
N SER A 67 3.81 -5.34 -4.86
CA SER A 67 4.40 -6.65 -5.00
C SER A 67 3.29 -7.72 -5.05
N TYR A 68 3.49 -8.73 -5.89
CA TYR A 68 2.56 -9.84 -6.03
C TYR A 68 3.23 -11.11 -5.52
N THR A 69 2.57 -11.85 -4.65
CA THR A 69 3.16 -13.00 -3.99
C THR A 69 3.57 -14.13 -4.93
N HIS A 70 2.94 -14.20 -6.09
CA HIS A 70 3.26 -15.23 -7.10
C HIS A 70 4.05 -14.69 -8.29
N LEU A 71 4.50 -13.43 -8.20
CA LEU A 71 5.38 -12.81 -9.20
C LEU A 71 6.66 -12.38 -8.52
N THR A 72 7.77 -12.50 -9.22
CA THR A 72 9.08 -12.20 -8.66
C THR A 72 9.47 -10.73 -8.76
N LEU A 73 8.77 -9.96 -9.59
CA LEU A 73 9.09 -8.56 -9.82
C LEU A 73 8.00 -7.63 -9.29
N PRO A 74 8.37 -6.56 -8.61
CA PRO A 74 7.40 -5.55 -8.20
C PRO A 74 6.88 -4.79 -9.42
N THR A 75 5.62 -4.35 -9.33
CA THR A 75 5.02 -3.46 -10.31
C THR A 75 5.01 -2.06 -9.72
N ILE A 76 5.43 -1.08 -10.51
CA ILE A 76 5.55 0.31 -10.07
C ILE A 76 4.59 1.18 -10.87
N TYR A 77 3.80 1.99 -10.16
CA TYR A 77 2.83 2.91 -10.75
C TYR A 77 3.10 4.33 -10.27
N SER A 78 2.94 5.30 -11.18
CA SER A 78 2.90 6.72 -10.79
C SER A 78 1.53 7.05 -10.22
N VAL A 79 1.50 7.79 -9.15
CA VAL A 79 0.26 8.19 -8.48
C VAL A 79 0.01 9.69 -8.55
#